data_0eb80897652bbe96ce0303137c724fb7
#
_entry.id   0eb80897652bbe96ce0303137c724fb7
#
_cell.length_a   1.000
_cell.length_b   1.000
_cell.length_c   1.000
_cell.angle_alpha   90.00
_cell.angle_beta   90.00
_cell.angle_gamma   90.00
#
_symmetry.space_group_name_H-M   'P 1'
#
loop_
_entity.id
_entity.type
_entity.pdbx_description
1 polymer ?
#
loop_
_entity_poly.entity_id
_entity_poly.type
_entity_poly.pdbx_seq_one_letter_code
_entity_poly.pdbx_strand_id
1 'polypeptide(L)'
;MSEEERNSLSNLLFVCANCHKRIDVYPEGERDFPRERLLRIKEDHESKFQADFEACSANVTFRELEAATAWIRQVSPPAQEYDFTRIPLDSKIRKNGLSPSSASIIRLQLAAVPQVRTFIQALSQDEPNFPDRLKSGFLAHYFALRSKGILNGEDLFNSMRLFARRGFVDITTQAAAEAVLIYLFETCEVFEK
;
A
#
# COMPACT_ATOMS: atom_id res chain seq x y z
N MET A 1 -7.45 33.88 18.28
CA MET A 1 -6.79 32.60 18.43
C MET A 1 -5.75 32.73 19.54
N SER A 2 -5.86 31.93 20.61
CA SER A 2 -4.92 31.94 21.73
C SER A 2 -3.56 31.38 21.30
N GLU A 3 -2.52 31.54 22.13
CA GLU A 3 -1.21 30.96 21.87
C GLU A 3 -1.26 29.41 21.92
N GLU A 4 -2.06 28.85 22.80
CA GLU A 4 -2.31 27.41 22.90
C GLU A 4 -2.99 26.86 21.64
N GLU A 5 -3.99 27.56 21.11
CA GLU A 5 -4.64 27.18 19.86
C GLU A 5 -3.70 27.22 18.67
N ARG A 6 -2.80 28.23 18.60
CA ARG A 6 -1.79 28.33 17.52
C ARG A 6 -0.84 27.16 17.53
N ASN A 7 -0.42 26.72 18.72
CA ASN A 7 0.59 25.66 18.88
C ASN A 7 -0.03 24.26 18.98
N SER A 8 -1.35 24.13 18.86
CA SER A 8 -2.01 22.83 18.88
C SER A 8 -1.71 22.03 17.59
N LEU A 9 -1.66 20.71 17.70
CA LEU A 9 -1.44 19.82 16.55
C LEU A 9 -2.47 20.04 15.44
N SER A 10 -3.71 20.39 15.81
CA SER A 10 -4.76 20.69 14.85
C SER A 10 -4.45 21.89 13.96
N ASN A 11 -3.59 22.80 14.43
CA ASN A 11 -3.22 24.01 13.69
C ASN A 11 -1.79 23.96 13.10
N LEU A 12 -1.07 22.86 13.28
CA LEU A 12 0.27 22.67 12.70
C LEU A 12 0.18 21.93 11.36
N LEU A 13 0.97 22.37 10.40
CA LEU A 13 1.16 21.73 9.11
C LEU A 13 2.65 21.46 8.89
N PHE A 14 3.02 20.21 8.71
CA PHE A 14 4.39 19.82 8.39
C PHE A 14 4.62 19.91 6.87
N VAL A 15 5.56 20.74 6.48
CA VAL A 15 5.93 20.95 5.08
C VAL A 15 7.45 20.84 4.89
N CYS A 16 7.91 20.52 3.69
CA CYS A 16 9.34 20.57 3.38
C CYS A 16 9.85 22.02 3.36
N ALA A 17 11.17 22.19 3.52
CA ALA A 17 11.79 23.52 3.59
C ALA A 17 11.47 24.43 2.39
N ASN A 18 11.30 23.86 1.18
CA ASN A 18 10.94 24.63 0.00
C ASN A 18 9.49 25.12 0.03
N CYS A 19 8.56 24.26 0.50
CA CYS A 19 7.16 24.66 0.67
C CYS A 19 7.02 25.70 1.78
N HIS A 20 7.74 25.54 2.90
CA HIS A 20 7.76 26.50 4.00
C HIS A 20 8.16 27.89 3.50
N LYS A 21 9.28 28.01 2.76
CA LYS A 21 9.72 29.27 2.19
C LYS A 21 8.68 29.92 1.28
N ARG A 22 7.96 29.13 0.49
CA ARG A 22 6.93 29.65 -0.43
C ARG A 22 5.68 30.11 0.31
N ILE A 23 5.32 29.47 1.41
CA ILE A 23 4.16 29.83 2.22
C ILE A 23 4.45 31.13 3.00
N ASP A 24 5.67 31.33 3.47
CA ASP A 24 6.04 32.45 4.32
C ASP A 24 6.40 33.76 3.55
N VAL A 25 6.48 33.70 2.22
CA VAL A 25 6.73 34.91 1.43
C VAL A 25 5.48 35.78 1.39
N TYR A 26 5.55 36.95 2.01
CA TYR A 26 4.45 37.93 1.99
C TYR A 26 4.64 38.95 0.85
N PRO A 27 3.58 39.33 0.11
CA PRO A 27 2.18 38.87 0.20
C PRO A 27 1.85 37.62 -0.66
N GLU A 28 2.79 37.11 -1.45
CA GLU A 28 2.57 36.03 -2.43
C GLU A 28 2.17 34.74 -1.77
N GLY A 29 2.78 34.41 -0.65
CA GLY A 29 2.50 33.18 0.10
C GLY A 29 1.05 33.15 0.61
N GLU A 30 0.56 34.27 1.16
CA GLU A 30 -0.83 34.36 1.65
C GLU A 30 -1.84 34.27 0.50
N ARG A 31 -1.53 34.85 -0.67
CA ARG A 31 -2.36 34.76 -1.88
C ARG A 31 -2.40 33.36 -2.45
N ASP A 32 -1.23 32.70 -2.56
CA ASP A 32 -1.10 31.41 -3.22
C ASP A 32 -1.47 30.23 -2.28
N PHE A 33 -1.32 30.44 -0.99
CA PHE A 33 -1.62 29.46 0.07
C PHE A 33 -2.47 30.09 1.19
N PRO A 34 -3.71 30.53 0.87
CA PRO A 34 -4.61 31.02 1.91
C PRO A 34 -4.90 29.93 2.93
N ARG A 35 -5.27 30.35 4.15
CA ARG A 35 -5.48 29.46 5.28
C ARG A 35 -6.38 28.29 4.95
N GLU A 36 -7.48 28.52 4.23
CA GLU A 36 -8.45 27.48 3.85
C GLU A 36 -7.83 26.43 2.93
N ARG A 37 -6.91 26.82 2.05
CA ARG A 37 -6.16 25.92 1.18
C ARG A 37 -5.20 25.04 2.00
N LEU A 38 -4.48 25.65 2.94
CA LEU A 38 -3.56 24.91 3.83
C LEU A 38 -4.29 23.92 4.71
N LEU A 39 -5.43 24.30 5.28
CA LEU A 39 -6.26 23.40 6.08
C LEU A 39 -6.79 22.23 5.26
N ARG A 40 -7.23 22.48 4.02
CA ARG A 40 -7.66 21.39 3.11
C ARG A 40 -6.52 20.44 2.78
N ILE A 41 -5.33 20.94 2.45
CA ILE A 41 -4.14 20.12 2.19
C ILE A 41 -3.81 19.26 3.42
N LYS A 42 -3.90 19.83 4.63
CA LYS A 42 -3.70 19.11 5.88
C LYS A 42 -4.72 17.99 6.05
N GLU A 43 -6.01 18.32 5.93
CA GLU A 43 -7.12 17.38 6.09
C GLU A 43 -7.04 16.23 5.08
N ASP A 44 -6.79 16.52 3.80
CA ASP A 44 -6.61 15.52 2.75
C ASP A 44 -5.43 14.58 3.04
N HIS A 45 -4.33 15.14 3.56
CA HIS A 45 -3.15 14.33 3.90
C HIS A 45 -3.40 13.47 5.15
N GLU A 46 -3.95 14.05 6.20
CA GLU A 46 -4.21 13.37 7.47
C GLU A 46 -5.27 12.26 7.30
N SER A 47 -6.35 12.54 6.56
CA SER A 47 -7.38 11.53 6.27
C SER A 47 -6.83 10.35 5.49
N LYS A 48 -5.96 10.62 4.51
CA LYS A 48 -5.31 9.56 3.74
C LYS A 48 -4.35 8.73 4.60
N PHE A 49 -3.55 9.39 5.43
CA PHE A 49 -2.64 8.71 6.35
C PHE A 49 -3.39 7.90 7.41
N GLN A 50 -4.48 8.46 7.97
CA GLN A 50 -5.32 7.79 8.94
C GLN A 50 -5.93 6.50 8.37
N ALA A 51 -6.47 6.55 7.14
CA ALA A 51 -7.02 5.38 6.48
C ALA A 51 -5.97 4.29 6.22
N ASP A 52 -4.77 4.68 5.80
CA ASP A 52 -3.66 3.73 5.62
C ASP A 52 -3.20 3.14 6.96
N PHE A 53 -3.14 3.94 8.03
CA PHE A 53 -2.79 3.48 9.38
C PHE A 53 -3.84 2.53 9.95
N GLU A 54 -5.13 2.84 9.80
CA GLU A 54 -6.23 1.97 10.23
C GLU A 54 -6.20 0.63 9.49
N ALA A 55 -5.95 0.66 8.17
CA ALA A 55 -5.78 -0.57 7.40
C ALA A 55 -4.57 -1.39 7.88
N CYS A 56 -3.43 -0.74 8.16
CA CYS A 56 -2.24 -1.43 8.68
C CYS A 56 -2.43 -1.98 10.10
N SER A 57 -3.29 -1.36 10.90
CA SER A 57 -3.55 -1.73 12.30
C SER A 57 -4.72 -2.70 12.45
N ALA A 58 -5.46 -2.99 11.37
CA ALA A 58 -6.61 -3.87 11.40
C ALA A 58 -6.20 -5.29 11.80
N ASN A 59 -7.01 -5.92 12.63
CA ASN A 59 -6.82 -7.32 13.01
C ASN A 59 -7.29 -8.20 11.85
N VAL A 60 -6.34 -8.64 11.02
CA VAL A 60 -6.61 -9.50 9.87
C VAL A 60 -6.81 -10.93 10.33
N THR A 61 -7.96 -11.52 10.03
CA THR A 61 -8.28 -12.92 10.32
C THR A 61 -8.40 -13.77 9.05
N PHE A 62 -8.55 -15.08 9.21
CA PHE A 62 -8.75 -15.99 8.06
C PHE A 62 -10.00 -15.65 7.24
N ARG A 63 -11.03 -15.12 7.89
CA ARG A 63 -12.28 -14.70 7.22
C ARG A 63 -12.03 -13.59 6.21
N GLU A 64 -11.30 -12.55 6.62
CA GLU A 64 -10.96 -11.43 5.74
C GLU A 64 -9.99 -11.86 4.63
N LEU A 65 -9.03 -12.74 4.94
CA LEU A 65 -8.12 -13.32 3.95
C LEU A 65 -8.88 -14.17 2.91
N GLU A 66 -9.86 -14.97 3.36
CA GLU A 66 -10.71 -15.74 2.44
C GLU A 66 -11.52 -14.83 1.53
N ALA A 67 -12.16 -13.79 2.07
CA ALA A 67 -12.90 -12.81 1.29
C ALA A 67 -11.98 -12.08 0.29
N ALA A 68 -10.82 -11.64 0.73
CA ALA A 68 -9.84 -10.93 -0.09
C ALA A 68 -9.28 -11.78 -1.25
N THR A 69 -9.20 -13.10 -1.09
CA THR A 69 -8.62 -14.02 -2.08
C THR A 69 -9.65 -14.86 -2.84
N ALA A 70 -10.94 -14.76 -2.50
CA ALA A 70 -12.01 -15.57 -3.09
C ALA A 70 -12.06 -15.53 -4.63
N TRP A 71 -11.71 -14.38 -5.22
CA TRP A 71 -11.69 -14.21 -6.67
C TRP A 71 -10.63 -15.07 -7.38
N ILE A 72 -9.53 -15.40 -6.71
CA ILE A 72 -8.46 -16.24 -7.25
C ILE A 72 -8.94 -17.66 -7.51
N ARG A 73 -9.87 -18.17 -6.69
CA ARG A 73 -10.44 -19.51 -6.86
C ARG A 73 -11.21 -19.67 -8.18
N GLN A 74 -11.68 -18.54 -8.73
CA GLN A 74 -12.46 -18.50 -9.98
C GLN A 74 -11.58 -18.32 -11.23
N VAL A 75 -10.31 -17.95 -11.05
CA VAL A 75 -9.37 -17.68 -12.13
C VAL A 75 -8.27 -18.75 -12.09
N SER A 76 -8.00 -19.37 -13.23
CA SER A 76 -6.87 -20.30 -13.40
C SER A 76 -5.94 -19.76 -14.47
N PRO A 77 -5.08 -18.78 -14.16
CA PRO A 77 -4.06 -18.34 -15.11
C PRO A 77 -3.03 -19.45 -15.33
N PRO A 78 -2.40 -19.52 -16.53
CA PRO A 78 -1.37 -20.49 -16.80
C PRO A 78 -0.20 -20.32 -15.83
N ALA A 79 0.36 -21.42 -15.36
CA ALA A 79 1.57 -21.41 -14.57
C ALA A 79 2.73 -20.90 -15.44
N GLN A 80 3.48 -19.91 -14.95
CA GLN A 80 4.72 -19.44 -15.57
C GLN A 80 5.87 -19.70 -14.60
N GLU A 81 6.98 -20.18 -15.12
CA GLU A 81 8.22 -20.30 -14.33
C GLU A 81 8.83 -18.91 -14.15
N TYR A 82 9.07 -18.54 -12.88
CA TYR A 82 9.74 -17.31 -12.50
C TYR A 82 10.92 -17.61 -11.59
N ASP A 83 11.96 -16.79 -11.67
CA ASP A 83 13.08 -16.85 -10.73
C ASP A 83 12.65 -16.24 -9.37
N PHE A 84 12.76 -17.05 -8.31
CA PHE A 84 12.32 -16.72 -6.94
C PHE A 84 13.49 -16.46 -5.99
N THR A 85 14.62 -16.01 -6.48
CA THR A 85 15.73 -15.62 -5.61
C THR A 85 15.29 -14.47 -4.70
N ARG A 86 15.25 -14.73 -3.39
CA ARG A 86 14.89 -13.72 -2.40
C ARG A 86 15.99 -12.68 -2.26
N ILE A 87 15.59 -11.42 -2.22
CA ILE A 87 16.48 -10.30 -1.88
C ILE A 87 15.99 -9.63 -0.59
N PRO A 88 16.89 -8.99 0.19
CA PRO A 88 16.49 -8.25 1.39
C PRO A 88 15.43 -7.20 1.08
N LEU A 89 14.43 -7.08 1.96
CA LEU A 89 13.28 -6.19 1.79
C LEU A 89 13.67 -4.75 1.45
N ASP A 90 14.64 -4.18 2.19
CA ASP A 90 15.07 -2.80 1.95
C ASP A 90 15.76 -2.65 0.58
N SER A 91 16.42 -3.69 0.10
CA SER A 91 16.99 -3.70 -1.25
C SER A 91 15.90 -3.71 -2.30
N LYS A 92 14.82 -4.47 -2.08
CA LYS A 92 13.67 -4.52 -2.97
C LYS A 92 12.90 -3.19 -3.00
N ILE A 93 12.70 -2.57 -1.85
CA ILE A 93 12.09 -1.23 -1.74
C ILE A 93 12.88 -0.22 -2.57
N ARG A 94 14.21 -0.18 -2.40
CA ARG A 94 15.07 0.73 -3.17
C ARG A 94 15.06 0.44 -4.66
N LYS A 95 15.17 -0.84 -5.05
CA LYS A 95 15.19 -1.26 -6.45
C LYS A 95 13.93 -0.88 -7.20
N ASN A 96 12.78 -0.94 -6.53
CA ASN A 96 11.50 -0.54 -7.08
C ASN A 96 11.22 0.97 -6.94
N GLY A 97 12.14 1.77 -6.44
CA GLY A 97 11.99 3.23 -6.35
C GLY A 97 10.82 3.67 -5.47
N LEU A 98 10.53 2.93 -4.40
CA LEU A 98 9.40 3.22 -3.54
C LEU A 98 9.70 4.39 -2.60
N SER A 99 8.71 5.25 -2.39
CA SER A 99 8.80 6.39 -1.48
C SER A 99 8.97 5.96 -0.02
N PRO A 100 9.47 6.86 0.86
CA PRO A 100 9.49 6.60 2.30
C PRO A 100 8.11 6.27 2.88
N SER A 101 7.05 6.86 2.34
CA SER A 101 5.66 6.58 2.75
C SER A 101 5.27 5.14 2.41
N SER A 102 5.47 4.71 1.17
CA SER A 102 5.20 3.34 0.75
C SER A 102 6.07 2.32 1.48
N ALA A 103 7.34 2.66 1.75
CA ALA A 103 8.22 1.82 2.57
C ALA A 103 7.69 1.66 4.00
N SER A 104 7.13 2.72 4.60
CA SER A 104 6.52 2.67 5.93
C SER A 104 5.26 1.79 5.94
N ILE A 105 4.39 1.92 4.94
CA ILE A 105 3.21 1.07 4.79
C ILE A 105 3.62 -0.40 4.69
N ILE A 106 4.61 -0.72 3.84
CA ILE A 106 5.12 -2.09 3.71
C ILE A 106 5.59 -2.63 5.06
N ARG A 107 6.42 -1.86 5.80
CA ARG A 107 6.94 -2.30 7.09
C ARG A 107 5.86 -2.51 8.14
N LEU A 108 4.84 -1.66 8.19
CA LEU A 108 3.70 -1.83 9.09
C LEU A 108 2.90 -3.09 8.74
N GLN A 109 2.63 -3.31 7.48
CA GLN A 109 1.88 -4.47 6.98
C GLN A 109 2.64 -5.81 7.15
N LEU A 110 3.96 -5.80 7.35
CA LEU A 110 4.72 -7.02 7.66
C LEU A 110 4.21 -7.74 8.91
N ALA A 111 3.59 -7.02 9.84
CA ALA A 111 2.99 -7.62 11.04
C ALA A 111 1.90 -8.65 10.70
N ALA A 112 1.18 -8.48 9.58
CA ALA A 112 0.15 -9.40 9.13
C ALA A 112 0.68 -10.57 8.27
N VAL A 113 1.91 -10.50 7.78
CA VAL A 113 2.50 -11.53 6.89
C VAL A 113 2.51 -12.94 7.49
N PRO A 114 2.85 -13.15 8.78
CA PRO A 114 2.76 -14.48 9.40
C PRO A 114 1.36 -15.07 9.31
N GLN A 115 0.32 -14.27 9.53
CA GLN A 115 -1.09 -14.68 9.43
C GLN A 115 -1.45 -15.09 8.00
N VAL A 116 -1.05 -14.29 7.01
CA VAL A 116 -1.24 -14.62 5.58
C VAL A 116 -0.56 -15.94 5.23
N ARG A 117 0.68 -16.14 5.68
CA ARG A 117 1.43 -17.38 5.44
C ARG A 117 0.71 -18.59 6.00
N THR A 118 0.24 -18.51 7.25
CA THR A 118 -0.51 -19.60 7.89
C THR A 118 -1.81 -19.90 7.15
N PHE A 119 -2.52 -18.85 6.71
CA PHE A 119 -3.73 -18.99 5.90
C PHE A 119 -3.46 -19.73 4.58
N ILE A 120 -2.43 -19.29 3.82
CA ILE A 120 -2.07 -19.90 2.54
C ILE A 120 -1.64 -21.37 2.75
N GLN A 121 -0.88 -21.67 3.80
CA GLN A 121 -0.48 -23.04 4.13
C GLN A 121 -1.67 -23.92 4.46
N ALA A 122 -2.61 -23.43 5.27
CA ALA A 122 -3.82 -24.16 5.62
C ALA A 122 -4.67 -24.46 4.37
N LEU A 123 -4.89 -23.43 3.53
CA LEU A 123 -5.70 -23.60 2.32
C LEU A 123 -5.03 -24.50 1.28
N SER A 124 -3.68 -24.52 1.23
CA SER A 124 -2.93 -25.40 0.33
C SER A 124 -3.09 -26.89 0.63
N GLN A 125 -3.56 -27.26 1.81
CA GLN A 125 -3.87 -28.66 2.14
C GLN A 125 -5.08 -29.16 1.36
N ASP A 126 -6.08 -28.29 1.17
CA ASP A 126 -7.31 -28.61 0.44
C ASP A 126 -7.18 -28.23 -1.05
N GLU A 127 -6.46 -27.15 -1.35
CA GLU A 127 -6.25 -26.62 -2.70
C GLU A 127 -4.73 -26.47 -2.99
N PRO A 128 -4.00 -27.52 -3.36
CA PRO A 128 -2.54 -27.47 -3.53
C PRO A 128 -2.06 -26.40 -4.53
N ASN A 129 -2.87 -26.08 -5.55
CA ASN A 129 -2.54 -25.07 -6.58
C ASN A 129 -2.91 -23.64 -6.18
N PHE A 130 -3.46 -23.43 -4.96
CA PHE A 130 -3.89 -22.09 -4.54
C PHE A 130 -2.75 -21.06 -4.49
N PRO A 131 -1.56 -21.37 -3.92
CA PRO A 131 -0.45 -20.41 -3.88
C PRO A 131 -0.01 -19.96 -5.27
N ASP A 132 0.09 -20.89 -6.24
CA ASP A 132 0.49 -20.58 -7.61
C ASP A 132 -0.56 -19.75 -8.34
N ARG A 133 -1.85 -20.04 -8.14
CA ARG A 133 -2.94 -19.23 -8.68
C ARG A 133 -2.93 -17.81 -8.10
N LEU A 134 -2.74 -17.69 -6.78
CA LEU A 134 -2.66 -16.40 -6.10
C LEU A 134 -1.54 -15.55 -6.68
N LYS A 135 -0.34 -16.09 -6.75
CA LYS A 135 0.83 -15.47 -7.37
C LYS A 135 0.57 -15.06 -8.82
N SER A 136 0.09 -16.01 -9.64
CA SER A 136 -0.16 -15.78 -11.07
C SER A 136 -1.21 -14.69 -11.30
N GLY A 137 -2.24 -14.59 -10.46
CA GLY A 137 -3.24 -13.52 -10.54
C GLY A 137 -2.64 -12.13 -10.31
N PHE A 138 -1.77 -11.97 -9.32
CA PHE A 138 -1.08 -10.71 -9.06
C PHE A 138 -0.04 -10.40 -10.14
N LEU A 139 0.71 -11.39 -10.61
CA LEU A 139 1.70 -11.21 -11.68
C LEU A 139 1.05 -10.81 -13.01
N ALA A 140 -0.07 -11.44 -13.37
CA ALA A 140 -0.80 -11.09 -14.58
C ALA A 140 -1.21 -9.60 -14.55
N HIS A 141 -1.71 -9.11 -13.41
CA HIS A 141 -2.05 -7.70 -13.26
C HIS A 141 -0.82 -6.79 -13.30
N TYR A 142 0.25 -7.15 -12.61
CA TYR A 142 1.53 -6.42 -12.62
C TYR A 142 2.07 -6.23 -14.04
N PHE A 143 2.13 -7.30 -14.84
CA PHE A 143 2.59 -7.22 -16.22
C PHE A 143 1.62 -6.46 -17.13
N ALA A 144 0.31 -6.55 -16.87
CA ALA A 144 -0.68 -5.74 -17.59
C ALA A 144 -0.49 -4.23 -17.32
N LEU A 145 -0.13 -3.83 -16.10
CA LEU A 145 0.21 -2.44 -15.79
C LEU A 145 1.49 -2.00 -16.51
N ARG A 146 2.53 -2.84 -16.49
CA ARG A 146 3.79 -2.54 -17.19
C ARG A 146 3.60 -2.42 -18.70
N SER A 147 2.79 -3.27 -19.31
CA SER A 147 2.48 -3.18 -20.74
C SER A 147 1.72 -1.92 -21.13
N LYS A 148 1.01 -1.30 -20.18
CA LYS A 148 0.35 0.00 -20.36
C LYS A 148 1.30 1.19 -20.15
N GLY A 149 2.58 0.95 -19.92
CA GLY A 149 3.60 2.00 -19.75
C GLY A 149 3.73 2.51 -18.32
N ILE A 150 3.10 1.89 -17.33
CA ILE A 150 3.31 2.22 -15.91
C ILE A 150 4.63 1.58 -15.48
N LEU A 151 5.72 2.36 -15.55
CA LEU A 151 7.08 1.88 -15.29
C LEU A 151 7.66 2.37 -13.95
N ASN A 152 7.08 3.43 -13.38
CA ASN A 152 7.48 3.95 -12.07
C ASN A 152 7.04 2.96 -10.98
N GLY A 153 7.97 2.53 -10.13
CA GLY A 153 7.70 1.56 -9.08
C GLY A 153 6.67 2.04 -8.06
N GLU A 154 6.65 3.33 -7.72
CA GLU A 154 5.64 3.92 -6.82
C GLU A 154 4.23 3.83 -7.42
N ASP A 155 4.06 4.18 -8.69
CA ASP A 155 2.78 4.09 -9.38
C ASP A 155 2.31 2.64 -9.55
N LEU A 156 3.26 1.73 -9.84
CA LEU A 156 2.99 0.29 -9.86
C LEU A 156 2.53 -0.21 -8.49
N PHE A 157 3.21 0.17 -7.43
CA PHE A 157 2.86 -0.25 -6.06
C PHE A 157 1.46 0.24 -5.68
N ASN A 158 1.16 1.52 -5.91
CA ASN A 158 -0.17 2.08 -5.63
C ASN A 158 -1.27 1.41 -6.47
N SER A 159 -1.00 1.15 -7.76
CA SER A 159 -1.94 0.44 -8.64
C SER A 159 -2.18 -1.00 -8.20
N MET A 160 -1.14 -1.69 -7.71
CA MET A 160 -1.25 -3.04 -7.17
C MET A 160 -2.03 -3.07 -5.86
N ARG A 161 -1.89 -2.05 -4.99
CA ARG A 161 -2.72 -1.90 -3.78
C ARG A 161 -4.20 -1.75 -4.16
N LEU A 162 -4.51 -0.88 -5.12
CA LEU A 162 -5.88 -0.71 -5.62
C LEU A 162 -6.44 -2.01 -6.20
N PHE A 163 -5.64 -2.73 -6.95
CA PHE A 163 -6.02 -4.05 -7.46
C PHE A 163 -6.30 -5.05 -6.34
N ALA A 164 -5.46 -5.12 -5.32
CA ALA A 164 -5.67 -6.01 -4.17
C ALA A 164 -6.99 -5.70 -3.47
N ARG A 165 -7.24 -4.43 -3.18
CA ARG A 165 -8.47 -3.95 -2.52
C ARG A 165 -9.76 -4.22 -3.32
N ARG A 166 -9.71 -4.22 -4.67
CA ARG A 166 -10.79 -4.59 -5.60
C ARG A 166 -12.18 -4.04 -5.25
N GLY A 167 -12.24 -2.82 -4.71
CA GLY A 167 -13.50 -2.18 -4.32
C GLY A 167 -14.13 -2.73 -3.04
N PHE A 168 -13.40 -3.46 -2.20
CA PHE A 168 -13.85 -3.77 -0.86
C PHE A 168 -14.12 -2.47 -0.09
N VAL A 169 -15.30 -2.38 0.55
CA VAL A 169 -15.69 -1.22 1.36
C VAL A 169 -15.20 -1.38 2.79
N ASP A 170 -15.18 -2.61 3.29
CA ASP A 170 -14.76 -2.95 4.65
C ASP A 170 -13.24 -2.82 4.80
N ILE A 171 -12.80 -2.07 5.81
CA ILE A 171 -11.39 -1.75 6.04
C ILE A 171 -10.56 -2.97 6.43
N THR A 172 -11.16 -3.93 7.14
CA THR A 172 -10.46 -5.15 7.56
C THR A 172 -10.20 -6.07 6.37
N THR A 173 -11.14 -6.17 5.45
CA THR A 173 -10.95 -6.90 4.19
C THR A 173 -9.93 -6.19 3.27
N GLN A 174 -9.93 -4.86 3.22
CA GLN A 174 -8.90 -4.11 2.50
C GLN A 174 -7.51 -4.35 3.09
N ALA A 175 -7.40 -4.34 4.42
CA ALA A 175 -6.15 -4.65 5.13
C ALA A 175 -5.66 -6.07 4.85
N ALA A 176 -6.56 -7.05 4.85
CA ALA A 176 -6.25 -8.44 4.51
C ALA A 176 -5.74 -8.56 3.06
N ALA A 177 -6.39 -7.88 2.13
CA ALA A 177 -5.99 -7.86 0.72
C ALA A 177 -4.61 -7.23 0.51
N GLU A 178 -4.33 -6.13 1.19
CA GLU A 178 -2.98 -5.53 1.18
C GLU A 178 -1.94 -6.43 1.84
N ALA A 179 -2.27 -7.08 2.95
CA ALA A 179 -1.35 -8.01 3.61
C ALA A 179 -0.95 -9.16 2.66
N VAL A 180 -1.88 -9.64 1.82
CA VAL A 180 -1.57 -10.62 0.76
C VAL A 180 -0.58 -10.05 -0.27
N LEU A 181 -0.78 -8.82 -0.72
CA LEU A 181 0.16 -8.15 -1.63
C LEU A 181 1.54 -8.02 -0.99
N ILE A 182 1.61 -7.61 0.28
CA ILE A 182 2.88 -7.45 1.01
C ILE A 182 3.56 -8.80 1.24
N TYR A 183 2.80 -9.86 1.52
CA TYR A 183 3.34 -11.22 1.56
C TYR A 183 4.01 -11.59 0.24
N LEU A 184 3.36 -11.36 -0.91
CA LEU A 184 3.93 -11.64 -2.22
C LEU A 184 5.12 -10.73 -2.54
N PHE A 185 5.11 -9.49 -2.06
CA PHE A 185 6.25 -8.58 -2.16
C PHE A 185 7.43 -9.09 -1.32
N GLU A 186 7.23 -9.46 -0.07
CA GLU A 186 8.27 -9.97 0.84
C GLU A 186 8.86 -11.29 0.34
N THR A 187 8.02 -12.19 -0.17
CA THR A 187 8.47 -13.48 -0.71
C THR A 187 9.11 -13.38 -2.09
N CYS A 188 9.22 -12.16 -2.65
CA CYS A 188 9.76 -11.90 -3.99
C CYS A 188 8.97 -12.54 -5.14
N GLU A 189 7.68 -12.74 -4.93
CA GLU A 189 6.79 -13.31 -5.95
C GLU A 189 6.27 -12.26 -6.95
N VAL A 190 6.26 -10.99 -6.56
CA VAL A 190 5.82 -9.84 -7.37
C VAL A 190 6.82 -8.70 -7.23
N PHE A 191 6.89 -7.81 -8.21
CA PHE A 191 7.84 -6.70 -8.35
C PHE A 191 9.27 -7.13 -8.69
N GLU A 192 10.10 -6.13 -9.02
CA GLU A 192 11.50 -6.36 -9.39
C GLU A 192 12.32 -6.87 -8.20
N LYS A 193 13.24 -7.79 -8.52
CA LYS A 193 14.18 -8.42 -7.58
C LYS A 193 15.55 -7.80 -7.73
#